data_d93c323451a9565d8e945db2adc9f38e
#
_entry.id   d93c323451a9565d8e945db2adc9f38e
#
_cell.length_a   1.000
_cell.length_b   1.000
_cell.length_c   1.000
_cell.angle_alpha   90.00
_cell.angle_beta   90.00
_cell.angle_gamma   90.00
#
_symmetry.space_group_name_H-M   'P 1'
#
loop_
_entity.id
_entity.type
_entity.pdbx_description
1 polymer ?
#
loop_
_entity_poly.entity_id
_entity_poly.type
_entity_poly.pdbx_seq_one_letter_code
_entity_poly.pdbx_strand_id
1 'polypeptide(L)'
;MSLSRRAFLGWLGAAGITAAGSKATAATIQHFEGYPDAKGVLHDTTLCIGCRRCEAACNTVNSLPPPEKPFTDLSVLDHPRRTTPRDYTVVNRKPGNDDAPVFVKKQCNHCLEPACASACFVKAFTKTPEGAVVYDASVCVGCRYCMVACPFEIPTYEYDSAFSPRVMKCTLCHPRVLEGKLPGCVEACPTEALLFGRRDDLLKIARQRIARRPDKYQDHIYGEREMGGTAWLYLAGVPFDTIGMRTDLGVTPAPELTAGALGAVPMVVGLWPVLLTGIYAMSKRKEKIAAKEKSRAVAEALARADEAATAKLDAALEKASQEKADAIDKAVKEALAAEAKARDEAAAAQATPQEAADEDEHT
;
A
#
# COMPACT_ATOMS: atom_id res chain seq x y z
N MET A 1 16.39 -34.07 1.65
CA MET A 1 15.39 -34.42 0.63
C MET A 1 15.50 -33.42 -0.52
N SER A 2 16.04 -33.84 -1.68
CA SER A 2 16.15 -32.97 -2.87
C SER A 2 14.88 -33.07 -3.70
N LEU A 3 14.07 -32.04 -3.65
CA LEU A 3 12.91 -31.93 -4.56
C LEU A 3 13.40 -31.90 -6.00
N SER A 4 12.95 -32.85 -6.83
CA SER A 4 13.30 -32.88 -8.25
C SER A 4 12.64 -31.70 -8.99
N ARG A 5 13.27 -31.23 -10.08
CA ARG A 5 12.71 -30.16 -10.93
C ARG A 5 11.28 -30.45 -11.42
N ARG A 6 10.97 -31.72 -11.69
CA ARG A 6 9.63 -32.16 -12.09
C ARG A 6 8.61 -32.04 -10.96
N ALA A 7 8.99 -32.39 -9.71
CA ALA A 7 8.12 -32.24 -8.56
C ALA A 7 7.81 -30.77 -8.26
N PHE A 8 8.78 -29.86 -8.41
CA PHE A 8 8.58 -28.43 -8.23
C PHE A 8 7.66 -27.81 -9.30
N LEU A 9 7.85 -28.16 -10.57
CA LEU A 9 6.98 -27.72 -11.64
C LEU A 9 5.57 -28.31 -11.53
N GLY A 10 5.44 -29.55 -11.07
CA GLY A 10 4.14 -30.16 -10.76
C GLY A 10 3.41 -29.45 -9.63
N TRP A 11 4.12 -29.01 -8.59
CA TRP A 11 3.56 -28.22 -7.49
C TRP A 11 3.12 -26.81 -7.92
N LEU A 12 3.91 -26.14 -8.76
CA LEU A 12 3.53 -24.85 -9.37
C LEU A 12 2.33 -24.99 -10.29
N GLY A 13 2.26 -26.05 -11.09
CA GLY A 13 1.10 -26.36 -11.94
C GLY A 13 -0.15 -26.67 -11.11
N ALA A 14 -0.03 -27.46 -10.05
CA ALA A 14 -1.15 -27.77 -9.16
C ALA A 14 -1.62 -26.53 -8.37
N ALA A 15 -0.71 -25.68 -7.88
CA ALA A 15 -1.05 -24.41 -7.23
C ALA A 15 -1.69 -23.42 -8.21
N GLY A 16 -1.26 -23.40 -9.48
CA GLY A 16 -1.87 -22.61 -10.55
C GLY A 16 -3.29 -23.08 -10.91
N ILE A 17 -3.51 -24.40 -10.93
CA ILE A 17 -4.82 -25.00 -11.27
C ILE A 17 -5.80 -24.84 -10.09
N THR A 18 -5.36 -24.93 -8.84
CA THR A 18 -6.22 -24.65 -7.67
C THR A 18 -6.55 -23.17 -7.54
N ALA A 19 -5.66 -22.27 -7.95
CA ALA A 19 -5.95 -20.83 -8.04
C ALA A 19 -6.89 -20.48 -9.22
N ALA A 20 -6.87 -21.24 -10.30
CA ALA A 20 -7.79 -21.09 -11.43
C ALA A 20 -9.13 -21.82 -11.23
N GLY A 21 -9.18 -22.83 -10.36
CA GLY A 21 -10.38 -23.60 -10.04
C GLY A 21 -11.19 -23.03 -8.85
N SER A 22 -10.59 -22.27 -7.93
CA SER A 22 -11.35 -21.30 -7.17
C SER A 22 -11.80 -20.28 -8.22
N LYS A 23 -13.09 -20.28 -8.60
CA LYS A 23 -13.72 -19.07 -9.09
C LYS A 23 -13.26 -17.99 -8.13
N ALA A 24 -12.21 -17.26 -8.48
CA ALA A 24 -12.06 -15.93 -8.00
C ALA A 24 -13.40 -15.33 -8.39
N THR A 25 -14.34 -15.31 -7.46
CA THR A 25 -15.36 -14.32 -7.41
C THR A 25 -14.49 -13.06 -7.40
N ALA A 26 -14.11 -12.58 -8.60
CA ALA A 26 -13.93 -11.19 -8.81
C ALA A 26 -15.09 -10.65 -8.00
N ALA A 27 -14.77 -9.94 -6.90
CA ALA A 27 -15.79 -9.30 -6.12
C ALA A 27 -16.55 -8.52 -7.18
N THR A 28 -17.62 -9.12 -7.67
CA THR A 28 -18.56 -8.48 -8.56
C THR A 28 -18.88 -7.28 -7.70
N ILE A 29 -18.42 -6.11 -8.15
CA ILE A 29 -18.80 -4.85 -7.54
C ILE A 29 -20.31 -4.93 -7.64
N GLN A 30 -20.94 -5.43 -6.58
CA GLN A 30 -22.38 -5.43 -6.50
C GLN A 30 -22.71 -3.96 -6.44
N HIS A 31 -23.17 -3.46 -7.58
CA HIS A 31 -23.74 -2.13 -7.60
C HIS A 31 -24.81 -2.12 -6.52
N PHE A 32 -24.57 -1.34 -5.48
CA PHE A 32 -25.48 -1.28 -4.36
C PHE A 32 -26.68 -0.43 -4.79
N GLU A 33 -27.75 -1.08 -5.21
CA GLU A 33 -29.00 -0.42 -5.65
C GLU A 33 -29.69 0.39 -4.54
N GLY A 34 -29.09 0.41 -3.35
CA GLY A 34 -29.68 1.01 -2.14
C GLY A 34 -30.62 0.05 -1.43
N TYR A 35 -31.17 0.53 -0.31
CA TYR A 35 -32.22 -0.18 0.39
C TYR A 35 -33.59 0.32 -0.13
N PRO A 36 -34.53 -0.55 -0.54
CA PRO A 36 -35.80 -0.15 -1.15
C PRO A 36 -36.64 0.78 -0.25
N ASP A 37 -36.48 0.62 1.07
CA ASP A 37 -37.21 1.41 2.07
C ASP A 37 -36.36 2.54 2.69
N ALA A 38 -35.21 2.85 2.10
CA ALA A 38 -34.36 3.91 2.61
C ALA A 38 -35.11 5.23 2.71
N LYS A 39 -35.01 5.84 3.89
CA LYS A 39 -35.59 7.15 4.17
C LYS A 39 -34.65 8.25 3.64
N GLY A 40 -35.24 9.37 3.30
CA GLY A 40 -34.54 10.57 2.88
C GLY A 40 -35.24 11.83 3.35
N VAL A 41 -34.66 12.96 2.95
CA VAL A 41 -35.25 14.29 3.17
C VAL A 41 -35.25 15.04 1.84
N LEU A 42 -36.37 15.59 1.46
CA LEU A 42 -36.49 16.53 0.37
C LEU A 42 -36.44 17.95 0.94
N HIS A 43 -35.48 18.74 0.52
CA HIS A 43 -35.36 20.15 0.86
C HIS A 43 -35.81 21.00 -0.34
N ASP A 44 -36.90 21.67 -0.21
CA ASP A 44 -37.40 22.64 -1.18
C ASP A 44 -36.89 24.04 -0.80
N THR A 45 -35.87 24.51 -1.51
CA THR A 45 -35.24 25.81 -1.21
C THR A 45 -36.18 26.98 -1.52
N THR A 46 -37.20 26.78 -2.33
CA THR A 46 -38.19 27.82 -2.67
C THR A 46 -39.19 28.09 -1.54
N LEU A 47 -39.27 27.16 -0.56
CA LEU A 47 -40.12 27.31 0.61
C LEU A 47 -39.30 27.68 1.87
N CYS A 48 -37.97 27.63 1.78
CA CYS A 48 -37.12 27.90 2.93
C CYS A 48 -37.03 29.42 3.18
N ILE A 49 -37.32 29.85 4.40
CA ILE A 49 -37.27 31.26 4.82
C ILE A 49 -36.02 31.63 5.62
N GLY A 50 -35.06 30.72 5.79
CA GLY A 50 -33.80 30.98 6.50
C GLY A 50 -33.94 31.14 8.02
N CYS A 51 -35.03 30.70 8.63
CA CYS A 51 -35.35 30.93 10.06
C CYS A 51 -34.46 30.19 11.06
N ARG A 52 -33.54 29.33 10.63
CA ARG A 52 -32.59 28.56 11.45
C ARG A 52 -33.18 27.62 12.50
N ARG A 53 -34.51 27.43 12.54
CA ARG A 53 -35.14 26.48 13.51
C ARG A 53 -34.64 25.03 13.33
N CYS A 54 -34.28 24.65 12.11
CA CYS A 54 -33.68 23.35 11.83
C CYS A 54 -32.26 23.20 12.44
N GLU A 55 -31.47 24.28 12.54
CA GLU A 55 -30.18 24.29 13.24
C GLU A 55 -30.42 24.12 14.76
N ALA A 56 -31.35 24.90 15.34
CA ALA A 56 -31.69 24.82 16.75
C ALA A 56 -32.16 23.41 17.16
N ALA A 57 -33.07 22.82 16.38
CA ALA A 57 -33.58 21.48 16.65
C ALA A 57 -32.48 20.42 16.51
N CYS A 58 -31.55 20.58 15.53
CA CYS A 58 -30.43 19.67 15.37
C CYS A 58 -29.49 19.75 16.58
N ASN A 59 -29.21 20.94 17.08
CA ASN A 59 -28.40 21.17 18.27
C ASN A 59 -29.00 20.47 19.49
N THR A 60 -30.29 20.69 19.75
CA THR A 60 -30.99 20.09 20.88
C THR A 60 -31.04 18.56 20.80
N VAL A 61 -31.47 18.00 19.67
CA VAL A 61 -31.61 16.55 19.46
C VAL A 61 -30.32 15.78 19.60
N ASN A 62 -29.20 16.38 19.14
CA ASN A 62 -27.89 15.74 19.19
C ASN A 62 -27.04 16.18 20.39
N SER A 63 -27.62 16.93 21.35
CA SER A 63 -26.96 17.44 22.55
C SER A 63 -25.62 18.14 22.22
N LEU A 64 -25.63 18.98 21.17
CA LEU A 64 -24.44 19.69 20.76
C LEU A 64 -24.13 20.87 21.69
N PRO A 65 -22.90 21.33 21.75
CA PRO A 65 -22.53 22.50 22.54
C PRO A 65 -23.37 23.73 22.15
N PRO A 66 -23.59 24.66 23.09
CA PRO A 66 -24.31 25.89 22.77
C PRO A 66 -23.64 26.66 21.63
N PRO A 67 -24.42 27.27 20.73
CA PRO A 67 -23.88 28.05 19.62
C PRO A 67 -23.21 29.34 20.12
N GLU A 68 -22.25 29.86 19.39
CA GLU A 68 -21.61 31.15 19.69
C GLU A 68 -22.59 32.33 19.64
N LYS A 69 -23.53 32.27 18.68
CA LYS A 69 -24.61 33.24 18.52
C LYS A 69 -25.95 32.53 18.60
N PRO A 70 -26.97 33.11 19.26
CA PRO A 70 -28.30 32.53 19.34
C PRO A 70 -28.88 32.16 17.94
N PHE A 71 -29.69 31.11 17.88
CA PHE A 71 -30.31 30.71 16.62
C PHE A 71 -31.33 31.75 16.07
N THR A 72 -31.75 32.70 16.89
CA THR A 72 -32.57 33.85 16.51
C THR A 72 -31.74 34.99 15.84
N ASP A 73 -30.43 34.99 16.00
CA ASP A 73 -29.54 35.95 15.34
C ASP A 73 -29.32 35.56 13.89
N LEU A 74 -29.99 36.26 12.96
CA LEU A 74 -29.89 36.02 11.53
C LEU A 74 -28.65 36.68 10.90
N SER A 75 -27.87 37.49 11.62
CA SER A 75 -26.64 38.11 11.09
C SER A 75 -25.59 37.06 10.66
N VAL A 76 -25.69 35.85 11.19
CA VAL A 76 -24.83 34.72 10.78
C VAL A 76 -25.04 34.30 9.32
N LEU A 77 -26.16 34.68 8.72
CA LEU A 77 -26.46 34.42 7.31
C LEU A 77 -25.75 35.37 6.34
N ASP A 78 -25.12 36.40 6.84
CA ASP A 78 -24.39 37.39 6.03
C ASP A 78 -23.08 36.82 5.46
N HIS A 79 -22.59 35.74 6.07
CA HIS A 79 -21.38 35.07 5.62
C HIS A 79 -21.64 33.58 5.31
N PRO A 80 -20.98 32.99 4.30
CA PRO A 80 -21.08 31.55 4.03
C PRO A 80 -20.53 30.74 5.20
N ARG A 81 -21.32 29.81 5.70
CA ARG A 81 -20.93 28.90 6.78
C ARG A 81 -20.80 27.46 6.29
N ARG A 82 -19.92 26.72 6.90
CA ARG A 82 -19.81 25.26 6.74
C ARG A 82 -20.18 24.57 8.05
N THR A 83 -20.47 23.28 7.98
CA THR A 83 -20.60 22.43 9.16
C THR A 83 -19.32 22.45 9.99
N THR A 84 -19.46 22.37 11.31
CA THR A 84 -18.38 22.28 12.29
C THR A 84 -18.62 21.08 13.21
N PRO A 85 -17.67 20.71 14.08
CA PRO A 85 -17.94 19.68 15.09
C PRO A 85 -19.10 20.05 16.04
N ARG A 86 -19.40 21.33 16.16
CA ARG A 86 -20.49 21.88 17.01
C ARG A 86 -21.80 22.11 16.23
N ASP A 87 -21.74 22.17 14.90
CA ASP A 87 -22.88 22.44 14.01
C ASP A 87 -22.99 21.38 12.91
N TYR A 88 -23.82 20.36 13.13
CA TYR A 88 -24.04 19.29 12.13
C TYR A 88 -24.78 19.76 10.89
N THR A 89 -25.42 20.91 10.96
CA THR A 89 -26.14 21.53 9.87
C THR A 89 -26.09 23.04 10.00
N VAL A 90 -26.00 23.72 8.86
CA VAL A 90 -26.04 25.18 8.75
C VAL A 90 -26.97 25.58 7.61
N VAL A 91 -27.65 26.71 7.77
CA VAL A 91 -28.41 27.37 6.69
C VAL A 91 -27.58 28.53 6.18
N ASN A 92 -27.43 28.62 4.88
CA ASN A 92 -26.72 29.71 4.20
C ASN A 92 -27.69 30.52 3.36
N ARG A 93 -27.53 31.84 3.33
CA ARG A 93 -28.18 32.75 2.41
C ARG A 93 -27.37 32.82 1.12
N LYS A 94 -28.03 32.70 -0.01
CA LYS A 94 -27.44 32.75 -1.34
C LYS A 94 -28.23 33.72 -2.21
N PRO A 95 -27.64 34.33 -3.27
CA PRO A 95 -28.37 35.11 -4.23
C PRO A 95 -29.39 34.23 -4.97
N GLY A 96 -30.57 34.78 -5.21
CA GLY A 96 -31.61 34.10 -5.99
C GLY A 96 -31.99 34.94 -7.21
N ASN A 97 -33.13 34.64 -7.82
CA ASN A 97 -33.67 35.42 -8.90
C ASN A 97 -34.27 36.75 -8.37
N ASP A 98 -34.20 37.80 -9.14
CA ASP A 98 -34.80 39.12 -8.83
C ASP A 98 -34.40 39.67 -7.44
N ASP A 99 -33.13 39.52 -7.04
CA ASP A 99 -32.57 39.91 -5.73
C ASP A 99 -33.22 39.23 -4.51
N ALA A 100 -34.13 38.29 -4.70
CA ALA A 100 -34.73 37.53 -3.61
C ALA A 100 -33.74 36.47 -3.08
N PRO A 101 -33.41 36.45 -1.80
CA PRO A 101 -32.46 35.49 -1.27
C PRO A 101 -33.01 34.06 -1.28
N VAL A 102 -32.14 33.09 -1.61
CA VAL A 102 -32.41 31.66 -1.48
C VAL A 102 -31.67 31.13 -0.26
N PHE A 103 -32.36 30.35 0.54
CA PHE A 103 -31.77 29.73 1.74
C PHE A 103 -31.53 28.26 1.51
N VAL A 104 -30.28 27.83 1.72
CA VAL A 104 -29.84 26.45 1.49
C VAL A 104 -29.30 25.86 2.77
N LYS A 105 -29.88 24.74 3.17
CA LYS A 105 -29.44 23.96 4.30
C LYS A 105 -28.34 23.01 3.87
N LYS A 106 -27.17 23.11 4.51
CA LYS A 106 -26.00 22.25 4.27
C LYS A 106 -25.79 21.29 5.44
N GLN A 107 -25.69 20.01 5.18
CA GLN A 107 -25.43 18.92 6.11
C GLN A 107 -24.95 17.67 5.36
N CYS A 108 -24.72 16.56 6.06
CA CYS A 108 -24.40 15.29 5.40
C CYS A 108 -25.53 14.85 4.47
N ASN A 109 -25.21 14.51 3.24
CA ASN A 109 -26.17 14.09 2.23
C ASN A 109 -26.56 12.60 2.36
N HIS A 110 -25.92 11.84 3.28
CA HIS A 110 -26.19 10.42 3.50
C HIS A 110 -26.23 9.62 2.20
N CYS A 111 -25.17 9.73 1.39
CA CYS A 111 -25.02 9.09 0.06
C CYS A 111 -25.53 7.64 0.08
N LEU A 112 -26.06 7.17 -1.05
CA LEU A 112 -26.45 5.76 -1.20
C LEU A 112 -25.22 4.87 -1.08
N GLU A 113 -24.14 5.24 -1.78
CA GLU A 113 -22.82 4.62 -1.67
C GLU A 113 -21.81 5.60 -1.06
N PRO A 114 -21.70 5.64 0.27
CA PRO A 114 -20.95 6.69 0.94
C PRO A 114 -19.44 6.49 0.81
N ALA A 115 -18.77 7.42 0.12
CA ALA A 115 -17.31 7.45 -0.02
C ALA A 115 -16.59 7.41 1.35
N CYS A 116 -17.14 8.09 2.35
CA CYS A 116 -16.58 8.10 3.70
C CYS A 116 -16.60 6.71 4.39
N ALA A 117 -17.57 5.86 4.06
CA ALA A 117 -17.62 4.48 4.56
C ALA A 117 -16.67 3.58 3.77
N SER A 118 -16.64 3.72 2.45
CA SER A 118 -15.71 2.96 1.60
C SER A 118 -14.25 3.26 1.91
N ALA A 119 -13.92 4.52 2.18
CA ALA A 119 -12.56 4.95 2.51
C ALA A 119 -12.12 4.58 3.93
N CYS A 120 -13.05 4.16 4.80
CA CYS A 120 -12.75 3.88 6.21
C CYS A 120 -12.27 2.43 6.39
N PHE A 121 -10.97 2.24 6.52
CA PHE A 121 -10.38 0.90 6.68
C PHE A 121 -10.73 0.20 8.00
N VAL A 122 -11.13 0.96 9.05
CA VAL A 122 -11.64 0.41 10.32
C VAL A 122 -13.17 0.31 10.37
N LYS A 123 -13.86 0.63 9.26
CA LYS A 123 -15.33 0.57 9.14
C LYS A 123 -16.10 1.36 10.21
N ALA A 124 -15.54 2.50 10.65
CA ALA A 124 -16.21 3.40 11.58
C ALA A 124 -17.48 4.06 11.00
N PHE A 125 -17.66 4.04 9.68
CA PHE A 125 -18.86 4.51 9.00
C PHE A 125 -19.64 3.34 8.40
N THR A 126 -20.94 3.32 8.65
CA THR A 126 -21.85 2.28 8.13
C THR A 126 -23.09 2.90 7.53
N LYS A 127 -23.49 2.45 6.34
CA LYS A 127 -24.79 2.77 5.74
C LYS A 127 -25.84 1.85 6.35
N THR A 128 -26.92 2.43 6.90
CA THR A 128 -28.02 1.65 7.51
C THR A 128 -29.16 1.41 6.51
N PRO A 129 -29.99 0.38 6.72
CA PRO A 129 -31.19 0.12 5.90
C PRO A 129 -32.16 1.30 5.86
N GLU A 130 -32.27 2.07 6.95
CA GLU A 130 -33.12 3.26 7.03
C GLU A 130 -32.57 4.46 6.25
N GLY A 131 -31.38 4.33 5.63
CA GLY A 131 -30.79 5.38 4.78
C GLY A 131 -29.78 6.28 5.48
N ALA A 132 -29.55 6.13 6.79
CA ALA A 132 -28.54 6.90 7.50
C ALA A 132 -27.12 6.38 7.20
N VAL A 133 -26.14 7.28 7.20
CA VAL A 133 -24.74 6.92 7.35
C VAL A 133 -24.35 7.24 8.77
N VAL A 134 -24.18 6.22 9.59
CA VAL A 134 -23.83 6.33 11.01
C VAL A 134 -22.33 6.24 11.22
N TYR A 135 -21.88 6.76 12.37
CA TYR A 135 -20.47 6.78 12.75
C TYR A 135 -20.30 6.17 14.13
N ASP A 136 -19.35 5.26 14.25
CA ASP A 136 -18.92 4.66 15.50
C ASP A 136 -17.55 5.22 15.90
N ALA A 137 -17.55 6.00 16.97
CA ALA A 137 -16.35 6.60 17.51
C ALA A 137 -15.41 5.59 18.20
N SER A 138 -15.94 4.44 18.67
CA SER A 138 -15.19 3.46 19.44
C SER A 138 -14.09 2.76 18.65
N VAL A 139 -14.30 2.61 17.33
CA VAL A 139 -13.34 1.98 16.41
C VAL A 139 -12.54 2.99 15.59
N CYS A 140 -12.84 4.28 15.70
CA CYS A 140 -12.19 5.32 14.90
C CYS A 140 -10.78 5.60 15.37
N VAL A 141 -9.82 5.56 14.43
CA VAL A 141 -8.39 5.85 14.70
C VAL A 141 -8.00 7.31 14.37
N GLY A 142 -8.94 8.16 13.99
CA GLY A 142 -8.69 9.58 13.74
C GLY A 142 -7.88 9.90 12.47
N CYS A 143 -7.78 9.01 11.49
CA CYS A 143 -6.99 9.21 10.27
C CYS A 143 -7.52 10.30 9.33
N ARG A 144 -8.76 10.77 9.51
CA ARG A 144 -9.45 11.85 8.78
C ARG A 144 -9.64 11.59 7.27
N TYR A 145 -9.34 10.39 6.78
CA TYR A 145 -9.50 10.07 5.37
C TYR A 145 -10.94 10.23 4.87
N CYS A 146 -11.94 9.99 5.73
CA CYS A 146 -13.35 10.25 5.45
C CYS A 146 -13.67 11.71 5.12
N MET A 147 -12.89 12.69 5.63
CA MET A 147 -13.05 14.09 5.30
C MET A 147 -12.59 14.39 3.87
N VAL A 148 -11.45 13.80 3.48
CA VAL A 148 -10.87 13.96 2.14
C VAL A 148 -11.72 13.22 1.09
N ALA A 149 -12.20 12.03 1.43
CA ALA A 149 -13.01 11.22 0.52
C ALA A 149 -14.42 11.79 0.26
N CYS A 150 -14.92 12.69 1.11
CA CYS A 150 -16.28 13.21 0.98
C CYS A 150 -16.39 14.24 -0.16
N PRO A 151 -17.12 13.96 -1.26
CA PRO A 151 -17.25 14.92 -2.36
C PRO A 151 -18.03 16.18 -2.00
N PHE A 152 -18.77 16.16 -0.88
CA PHE A 152 -19.57 17.27 -0.37
C PHE A 152 -18.85 18.03 0.77
N GLU A 153 -17.65 17.62 1.18
CA GLU A 153 -16.83 18.26 2.22
C GLU A 153 -17.55 18.44 3.58
N ILE A 154 -18.30 17.43 4.01
CA ILE A 154 -19.17 17.54 5.19
C ILE A 154 -18.52 17.05 6.48
N PRO A 155 -17.89 15.89 6.58
CA PRO A 155 -17.35 15.43 7.85
C PRO A 155 -16.34 16.43 8.43
N THR A 156 -16.47 16.71 9.72
CA THR A 156 -15.59 17.62 10.47
C THR A 156 -14.93 16.87 11.63
N TYR A 157 -13.84 17.38 12.14
CA TYR A 157 -13.02 16.71 13.14
C TYR A 157 -12.86 17.61 14.37
N GLU A 158 -12.94 17.03 15.56
CA GLU A 158 -12.78 17.71 16.83
C GLU A 158 -11.30 17.97 17.12
N TYR A 159 -10.72 19.01 16.52
CA TYR A 159 -9.32 19.36 16.72
C TYR A 159 -9.01 19.83 18.16
N ASP A 160 -10.02 20.27 18.90
CA ASP A 160 -9.89 20.75 20.28
C ASP A 160 -9.81 19.58 21.29
N SER A 161 -10.07 18.35 20.88
CA SER A 161 -9.98 17.14 21.71
C SER A 161 -8.62 16.46 21.49
N ALA A 162 -7.72 16.55 22.49
CA ALA A 162 -6.36 16.02 22.37
C ALA A 162 -6.29 14.48 22.40
N PHE A 163 -7.16 13.83 23.18
CA PHE A 163 -7.04 12.38 23.46
C PHE A 163 -8.04 11.49 22.71
N SER A 164 -9.22 11.99 22.44
CA SER A 164 -10.29 11.21 21.80
C SER A 164 -11.10 12.05 20.81
N PRO A 165 -10.44 12.62 19.78
CA PRO A 165 -11.14 13.43 18.80
C PRO A 165 -12.07 12.58 17.93
N ARG A 166 -13.27 13.08 17.66
CA ARG A 166 -14.29 12.41 16.89
C ARG A 166 -14.50 13.08 15.52
N VAL A 167 -15.05 12.32 14.60
CA VAL A 167 -15.56 12.86 13.34
C VAL A 167 -17.03 13.20 13.50
N MET A 168 -17.39 14.45 13.30
CA MET A 168 -18.72 14.97 13.53
C MET A 168 -19.43 15.29 12.22
N LYS A 169 -20.68 14.88 12.10
CA LYS A 169 -21.58 15.16 10.97
C LYS A 169 -23.02 14.89 11.31
N CYS A 170 -23.97 15.32 10.48
CA CYS A 170 -25.37 14.93 10.59
C CYS A 170 -25.53 13.39 10.70
N THR A 171 -26.40 12.95 11.60
CA THR A 171 -26.70 11.53 11.86
C THR A 171 -28.00 11.07 11.19
N LEU A 172 -28.69 11.93 10.45
CA LEU A 172 -30.09 11.76 9.99
C LEU A 172 -31.07 11.52 11.17
N CYS A 173 -30.66 11.90 12.38
CA CYS A 173 -31.37 11.58 13.62
C CYS A 173 -31.74 10.09 13.75
N HIS A 174 -30.81 9.21 13.34
CA HIS A 174 -31.04 7.77 13.21
C HIS A 174 -31.76 7.12 14.44
N PRO A 175 -31.36 7.40 15.68
CA PRO A 175 -32.10 6.87 16.83
C PRO A 175 -33.60 7.24 16.85
N ARG A 176 -33.94 8.49 16.50
CA ARG A 176 -35.32 8.94 16.40
C ARG A 176 -36.09 8.26 15.26
N VAL A 177 -35.38 8.07 14.12
CA VAL A 177 -35.96 7.39 12.94
C VAL A 177 -36.30 5.93 13.27
N LEU A 178 -35.46 5.25 14.04
CA LEU A 178 -35.73 3.90 14.52
C LEU A 178 -36.97 3.84 15.45
N GLU A 179 -37.24 4.90 16.22
CA GLU A 179 -38.45 5.05 17.04
C GLU A 179 -39.67 5.49 16.23
N GLY A 180 -39.59 5.61 14.92
CA GLY A 180 -40.66 6.11 14.06
C GLY A 180 -40.90 7.63 14.13
N LYS A 181 -40.00 8.39 14.78
CA LYS A 181 -40.10 9.85 14.91
C LYS A 181 -39.43 10.55 13.72
N LEU A 182 -39.89 11.77 13.45
CA LEU A 182 -39.25 12.62 12.43
C LEU A 182 -37.87 13.09 12.88
N PRO A 183 -36.89 13.31 11.92
CA PRO A 183 -35.69 14.05 12.21
C PRO A 183 -36.00 15.44 12.79
N GLY A 184 -35.29 15.87 13.85
CA GLY A 184 -35.58 17.12 14.54
C GLY A 184 -35.65 18.35 13.64
N CYS A 185 -34.81 18.42 12.61
CA CYS A 185 -34.83 19.54 11.65
C CYS A 185 -36.07 19.55 10.75
N VAL A 186 -36.64 18.39 10.46
CA VAL A 186 -37.90 18.27 9.69
C VAL A 186 -39.09 18.69 10.55
N GLU A 187 -39.16 18.14 11.75
CA GLU A 187 -40.24 18.44 12.73
C GLU A 187 -40.31 19.94 13.06
N ALA A 188 -39.16 20.61 13.15
CA ALA A 188 -39.11 22.03 13.50
C ALA A 188 -39.30 22.97 12.32
N CYS A 189 -39.50 22.50 11.09
CA CYS A 189 -39.61 23.33 9.90
C CYS A 189 -41.01 23.96 9.76
N PRO A 190 -41.17 25.29 9.95
CA PRO A 190 -42.50 25.91 10.00
C PRO A 190 -43.14 26.04 8.61
N THR A 191 -42.36 25.98 7.53
CA THR A 191 -42.80 26.14 6.15
C THR A 191 -42.88 24.82 5.40
N GLU A 192 -42.64 23.68 6.09
CA GLU A 192 -42.57 22.36 5.46
C GLU A 192 -41.59 22.31 4.25
N ALA A 193 -40.56 23.17 4.29
CA ALA A 193 -39.48 23.16 3.29
C ALA A 193 -38.66 21.87 3.36
N LEU A 194 -38.78 21.10 4.46
CA LEU A 194 -38.17 19.80 4.68
C LEU A 194 -39.24 18.72 4.80
N LEU A 195 -39.24 17.76 3.88
CA LEU A 195 -40.11 16.60 3.90
C LEU A 195 -39.27 15.34 4.16
N PHE A 196 -39.75 14.47 5.08
CA PHE A 196 -39.13 13.20 5.37
C PHE A 196 -39.99 12.04 4.93
N GLY A 197 -39.41 11.03 4.31
CA GLY A 197 -40.17 9.86 3.86
C GLY A 197 -39.27 8.85 3.17
N ARG A 198 -39.89 7.86 2.49
CA ARG A 198 -39.14 6.97 1.60
C ARG A 198 -38.52 7.81 0.46
N ARG A 199 -37.26 7.56 0.13
CA ARG A 199 -36.53 8.32 -0.88
C ARG A 199 -37.27 8.31 -2.23
N ASP A 200 -37.78 7.17 -2.66
CA ASP A 200 -38.47 7.03 -3.93
C ASP A 200 -39.77 7.84 -4.00
N ASP A 201 -40.47 7.92 -2.88
CA ASP A 201 -41.70 8.71 -2.80
C ASP A 201 -41.41 10.21 -2.78
N LEU A 202 -40.30 10.61 -2.13
CA LEU A 202 -39.78 11.99 -2.19
C LEU A 202 -39.38 12.40 -3.62
N LEU A 203 -38.76 11.50 -4.39
CA LEU A 203 -38.46 11.74 -5.80
C LEU A 203 -39.74 11.93 -6.64
N LYS A 204 -40.79 11.11 -6.40
CA LYS A 204 -42.07 11.30 -7.07
C LYS A 204 -42.68 12.66 -6.74
N ILE A 205 -42.70 13.04 -5.44
CA ILE A 205 -43.15 14.36 -5.00
C ILE A 205 -42.37 15.50 -5.65
N ALA A 206 -41.01 15.37 -5.69
CA ALA A 206 -40.16 16.37 -6.31
C ALA A 206 -40.47 16.56 -7.80
N ARG A 207 -40.59 15.46 -8.56
CA ARG A 207 -40.96 15.51 -9.99
C ARG A 207 -42.36 16.10 -10.20
N GLN A 208 -43.33 15.77 -9.34
CA GLN A 208 -44.68 16.37 -9.40
C GLN A 208 -44.64 17.88 -9.14
N ARG A 209 -43.79 18.36 -8.21
CA ARG A 209 -43.62 19.79 -7.97
C ARG A 209 -43.07 20.51 -9.18
N ILE A 210 -42.03 19.96 -9.80
CA ILE A 210 -41.42 20.47 -11.02
C ILE A 210 -42.46 20.52 -12.16
N ALA A 211 -43.17 19.41 -12.40
CA ALA A 211 -44.17 19.35 -13.48
C ALA A 211 -45.35 20.30 -13.29
N ARG A 212 -45.76 20.56 -12.05
CA ARG A 212 -46.86 21.52 -11.76
C ARG A 212 -46.44 22.98 -11.85
N ARG A 213 -45.20 23.27 -11.59
CA ARG A 213 -44.68 24.66 -11.55
C ARG A 213 -43.28 24.74 -12.22
N PRO A 214 -43.19 24.48 -13.52
CA PRO A 214 -41.93 24.54 -14.27
C PRO A 214 -41.31 25.95 -14.29
N ASP A 215 -42.12 26.96 -14.06
CA ASP A 215 -41.70 28.36 -13.91
C ASP A 215 -40.95 28.62 -12.59
N LYS A 216 -41.19 27.79 -11.56
CA LYS A 216 -40.67 27.97 -10.19
C LYS A 216 -39.44 27.13 -9.93
N TYR A 217 -39.27 26.00 -10.59
CA TYR A 217 -38.25 25.02 -10.29
C TYR A 217 -37.34 24.80 -11.48
N GLN A 218 -36.06 24.53 -11.16
CA GLN A 218 -35.16 23.94 -12.16
C GLN A 218 -35.61 22.52 -12.47
N ASP A 219 -35.52 22.09 -13.73
CA ASP A 219 -35.81 20.69 -14.14
C ASP A 219 -34.66 19.75 -13.74
N HIS A 220 -34.35 19.79 -12.46
CA HIS A 220 -33.30 18.98 -11.87
C HIS A 220 -33.56 18.75 -10.38
N ILE A 221 -33.42 17.49 -9.92
CA ILE A 221 -33.47 17.12 -8.51
C ILE A 221 -32.06 16.79 -8.07
N TYR A 222 -31.41 17.71 -7.36
CA TYR A 222 -30.07 17.48 -6.87
C TYR A 222 -30.06 16.41 -5.76
N GLY A 223 -29.14 15.46 -5.85
CA GLY A 223 -29.08 14.27 -4.99
C GLY A 223 -29.80 13.05 -5.58
N GLU A 224 -30.47 13.20 -6.71
CA GLU A 224 -31.05 12.04 -7.41
C GLU A 224 -29.98 11.12 -7.94
N ARG A 225 -28.97 11.66 -8.61
CA ARG A 225 -27.92 10.90 -9.32
C ARG A 225 -26.50 11.29 -8.93
N GLU A 226 -26.29 12.47 -8.36
CA GLU A 226 -24.96 12.96 -8.01
C GLU A 226 -24.23 11.95 -7.12
N MET A 227 -23.02 11.54 -7.58
CA MET A 227 -22.19 10.53 -6.90
C MET A 227 -22.94 9.22 -6.58
N GLY A 228 -23.81 8.77 -7.51
CA GLY A 228 -24.63 7.58 -7.32
C GLY A 228 -25.92 7.81 -6.53
N GLY A 229 -26.20 9.07 -6.20
CA GLY A 229 -27.39 9.48 -5.45
C GLY A 229 -27.18 9.62 -3.93
N THR A 230 -28.08 10.40 -3.33
CA THR A 230 -28.05 10.72 -1.88
C THR A 230 -29.41 10.57 -1.25
N ALA A 231 -29.47 10.48 0.08
CA ALA A 231 -30.72 10.47 0.83
C ALA A 231 -31.28 11.88 1.07
N TRP A 232 -30.47 12.92 0.88
CA TRP A 232 -30.94 14.30 0.85
C TRP A 232 -31.13 14.73 -0.61
N LEU A 233 -32.33 15.18 -0.91
CA LEU A 233 -32.75 15.65 -2.22
C LEU A 233 -33.04 17.14 -2.13
N TYR A 234 -32.75 17.88 -3.19
CA TYR A 234 -32.99 19.32 -3.20
C TYR A 234 -33.75 19.74 -4.45
N LEU A 235 -34.72 20.66 -4.24
CA LEU A 235 -35.38 21.42 -5.26
C LEU A 235 -34.97 22.89 -5.15
N ALA A 236 -34.70 23.53 -6.27
CA ALA A 236 -34.33 24.94 -6.32
C ALA A 236 -35.01 25.66 -7.50
N GLY A 237 -35.25 26.96 -7.33
CA GLY A 237 -35.72 27.83 -8.40
C GLY A 237 -34.57 28.47 -9.18
N VAL A 238 -33.33 28.25 -8.75
CA VAL A 238 -32.11 28.79 -9.37
C VAL A 238 -31.13 27.66 -9.65
N PRO A 239 -30.16 27.85 -10.55
CA PRO A 239 -29.12 26.85 -10.81
C PRO A 239 -28.39 26.46 -9.52
N PHE A 240 -28.08 25.14 -9.34
CA PHE A 240 -27.51 24.63 -8.12
C PHE A 240 -26.09 25.13 -7.82
N ASP A 241 -25.29 25.43 -8.84
CA ASP A 241 -23.97 26.04 -8.72
C ASP A 241 -24.03 27.44 -8.09
N THR A 242 -25.02 28.24 -8.43
CA THR A 242 -25.20 29.62 -7.89
C THR A 242 -25.47 29.61 -6.39
N ILE A 243 -26.10 28.53 -5.87
CA ILE A 243 -26.36 28.36 -4.46
C ILE A 243 -25.28 27.56 -3.72
N GLY A 244 -24.14 27.33 -4.41
CA GLY A 244 -22.95 26.72 -3.83
C GLY A 244 -23.04 25.20 -3.67
N MET A 245 -23.83 24.55 -4.51
CA MET A 245 -23.86 23.10 -4.64
C MET A 245 -22.98 22.67 -5.84
N ARG A 246 -22.18 21.65 -5.67
CA ARG A 246 -21.28 21.16 -6.71
C ARG A 246 -22.05 20.41 -7.78
N THR A 247 -21.96 20.85 -9.02
CA THR A 247 -22.60 20.22 -10.20
C THR A 247 -21.62 19.40 -11.04
N ASP A 248 -20.33 19.45 -10.70
CA ASP A 248 -19.22 18.77 -11.39
C ASP A 248 -18.94 17.34 -10.88
N LEU A 249 -19.79 16.81 -10.00
CA LEU A 249 -19.53 15.54 -9.29
C LEU A 249 -19.76 14.27 -10.14
N GLY A 250 -20.47 14.38 -11.26
CA GLY A 250 -20.87 13.23 -12.07
C GLY A 250 -21.91 12.34 -11.36
N VAL A 251 -22.25 11.24 -12.04
CA VAL A 251 -23.29 10.28 -11.56
C VAL A 251 -22.73 9.01 -10.99
N THR A 252 -21.45 8.72 -11.22
CA THR A 252 -20.78 7.51 -10.74
C THR A 252 -20.48 7.62 -9.26
N PRO A 253 -20.83 6.61 -8.44
CA PRO A 253 -20.48 6.60 -7.03
C PRO A 253 -18.96 6.67 -6.82
N ALA A 254 -18.50 7.44 -5.81
CA ALA A 254 -17.09 7.59 -5.53
C ALA A 254 -16.36 6.23 -5.28
N PRO A 255 -16.94 5.24 -4.61
CA PRO A 255 -16.32 3.92 -4.46
C PRO A 255 -16.02 3.21 -5.77
N GLU A 256 -16.87 3.36 -6.80
CA GLU A 256 -16.65 2.76 -8.11
C GLU A 256 -15.43 3.36 -8.84
N LEU A 257 -15.16 4.64 -8.65
CA LEU A 257 -14.01 5.32 -9.27
C LEU A 257 -12.66 4.73 -8.82
N THR A 258 -12.60 4.14 -7.65
CA THR A 258 -11.39 3.51 -7.08
C THR A 258 -11.42 1.99 -7.10
N ALA A 259 -12.56 1.38 -7.42
CA ALA A 259 -12.77 -0.07 -7.34
C ALA A 259 -11.78 -0.88 -8.19
N GLY A 260 -11.46 -0.41 -9.40
CA GLY A 260 -10.49 -1.06 -10.29
C GLY A 260 -9.09 -1.11 -9.68
N ALA A 261 -8.60 0.02 -9.16
CA ALA A 261 -7.30 0.11 -8.51
C ALA A 261 -7.25 -0.75 -7.23
N LEU A 262 -8.28 -0.67 -6.39
CA LEU A 262 -8.38 -1.46 -5.15
C LEU A 262 -8.49 -2.97 -5.43
N GLY A 263 -9.16 -3.37 -6.51
CA GLY A 263 -9.26 -4.76 -6.94
C GLY A 263 -7.91 -5.37 -7.36
N ALA A 264 -6.96 -4.55 -7.84
CA ALA A 264 -5.61 -5.00 -8.17
C ALA A 264 -4.73 -5.27 -6.94
N VAL A 265 -5.02 -4.64 -5.79
CA VAL A 265 -4.19 -4.73 -4.57
C VAL A 265 -4.01 -6.17 -4.07
N PRO A 266 -5.04 -7.01 -3.92
CA PRO A 266 -4.88 -8.40 -3.47
C PRO A 266 -3.99 -9.21 -4.42
N MET A 267 -4.09 -8.97 -5.72
CA MET A 267 -3.26 -9.64 -6.72
C MET A 267 -1.79 -9.22 -6.58
N VAL A 268 -1.52 -7.95 -6.44
CA VAL A 268 -0.15 -7.43 -6.23
C VAL A 268 0.43 -7.96 -4.93
N VAL A 269 -0.31 -7.84 -3.81
CA VAL A 269 0.15 -8.30 -2.49
C VAL A 269 0.37 -9.82 -2.45
N GLY A 270 -0.43 -10.60 -3.18
CA GLY A 270 -0.28 -12.05 -3.25
C GLY A 270 0.84 -12.50 -4.20
N LEU A 271 0.92 -11.95 -5.41
CA LEU A 271 1.87 -12.40 -6.43
C LEU A 271 3.31 -11.94 -6.19
N TRP A 272 3.51 -10.69 -5.72
CA TRP A 272 4.85 -10.15 -5.51
C TRP A 272 5.72 -10.95 -4.53
N PRO A 273 5.25 -11.35 -3.35
CA PRO A 273 6.02 -12.19 -2.44
C PRO A 273 6.42 -13.53 -3.06
N VAL A 274 5.52 -14.17 -3.82
CA VAL A 274 5.80 -15.43 -4.50
C VAL A 274 6.88 -15.24 -5.56
N LEU A 275 6.77 -14.21 -6.40
CA LEU A 275 7.75 -13.87 -7.42
C LEU A 275 9.13 -13.56 -6.81
N LEU A 276 9.16 -12.69 -5.80
CA LEU A 276 10.40 -12.31 -5.12
C LEU A 276 11.07 -13.49 -4.41
N THR A 277 10.28 -14.35 -3.77
CA THR A 277 10.79 -15.58 -3.16
C THR A 277 11.38 -16.52 -4.22
N GLY A 278 10.73 -16.66 -5.36
CA GLY A 278 11.25 -17.42 -6.50
C GLY A 278 12.57 -16.88 -7.03
N ILE A 279 12.66 -15.57 -7.24
CA ILE A 279 13.89 -14.89 -7.69
C ILE A 279 15.01 -15.06 -6.62
N TYR A 280 14.69 -14.88 -5.35
CA TYR A 280 15.64 -15.08 -4.26
C TYR A 280 16.18 -16.51 -4.22
N ALA A 281 15.31 -17.51 -4.33
CA ALA A 281 15.71 -18.92 -4.36
C ALA A 281 16.61 -19.24 -5.56
N MET A 282 16.32 -18.68 -6.75
CA MET A 282 17.17 -18.83 -7.93
C MET A 282 18.53 -18.15 -7.76
N SER A 283 18.56 -16.95 -7.18
CA SER A 283 19.81 -16.23 -6.89
C SER A 283 20.68 -16.99 -5.90
N LYS A 284 20.12 -17.47 -4.79
CA LYS A 284 20.82 -18.29 -3.81
C LYS A 284 21.34 -19.60 -4.39
N ARG A 285 20.61 -20.20 -5.31
CA ARG A 285 21.07 -21.39 -6.02
C ARG A 285 22.25 -21.08 -6.94
N LYS A 286 22.24 -19.97 -7.69
CA LYS A 286 23.37 -19.52 -8.52
C LYS A 286 24.61 -19.29 -7.65
N GLU A 287 24.48 -18.57 -6.54
CA GLU A 287 25.59 -18.34 -5.61
C GLU A 287 26.22 -19.67 -5.11
N LYS A 288 25.39 -20.65 -4.71
CA LYS A 288 25.88 -21.97 -4.26
C LYS A 288 26.61 -22.73 -5.37
N ILE A 289 26.10 -22.69 -6.61
CA ILE A 289 26.75 -23.32 -7.76
C ILE A 289 28.09 -22.64 -8.03
N ALA A 290 28.13 -21.32 -8.14
CA ALA A 290 29.35 -20.57 -8.38
C ALA A 290 30.41 -20.77 -7.27
N ALA A 291 29.99 -20.81 -5.99
CA ALA A 291 30.90 -21.12 -4.89
C ALA A 291 31.50 -22.54 -5.00
N LYS A 292 30.67 -23.54 -5.38
CA LYS A 292 31.12 -24.90 -5.59
C LYS A 292 32.07 -25.02 -6.78
N GLU A 293 31.78 -24.37 -7.89
CA GLU A 293 32.67 -24.33 -9.07
C GLU A 293 33.99 -23.65 -8.75
N LYS A 294 33.94 -22.53 -8.01
CA LYS A 294 35.16 -21.83 -7.58
C LYS A 294 36.03 -22.71 -6.66
N SER A 295 35.40 -23.39 -5.66
CA SER A 295 36.15 -24.28 -4.76
C SER A 295 36.78 -25.45 -5.52
N ARG A 296 36.08 -26.01 -6.50
CA ARG A 296 36.58 -27.08 -7.35
C ARG A 296 37.75 -26.60 -8.22
N ALA A 297 37.64 -25.43 -8.85
CA ALA A 297 38.70 -24.84 -9.67
C ALA A 297 39.97 -24.53 -8.84
N VAL A 298 39.80 -24.03 -7.62
CA VAL A 298 40.90 -23.80 -6.66
C VAL A 298 41.58 -25.12 -6.27
N ALA A 299 40.78 -26.16 -5.94
CA ALA A 299 41.33 -27.49 -5.58
C ALA A 299 42.11 -28.12 -6.76
N GLU A 300 41.59 -28.02 -7.99
CA GLU A 300 42.25 -28.51 -9.19
C GLU A 300 43.56 -27.71 -9.53
N ALA A 301 43.58 -26.39 -9.26
CA ALA A 301 44.75 -25.56 -9.43
C ALA A 301 45.81 -25.88 -8.37
N LEU A 302 45.43 -26.09 -7.13
CA LEU A 302 46.35 -26.51 -6.05
C LEU A 302 46.95 -27.89 -6.34
N ALA A 303 46.16 -28.88 -6.76
CA ALA A 303 46.66 -30.20 -7.11
C ALA A 303 47.69 -30.13 -8.25
N ARG A 304 47.40 -29.38 -9.31
CA ARG A 304 48.39 -29.14 -10.42
C ARG A 304 49.65 -28.41 -9.97
N ALA A 305 49.52 -27.48 -9.03
CA ALA A 305 50.71 -26.78 -8.51
C ALA A 305 51.56 -27.70 -7.63
N ASP A 306 50.93 -28.57 -6.86
CA ASP A 306 51.59 -29.57 -6.00
C ASP A 306 52.29 -30.65 -6.84
N GLU A 307 51.63 -31.17 -7.88
CA GLU A 307 52.26 -32.07 -8.87
C GLU A 307 53.47 -31.46 -9.56
N ALA A 308 53.36 -30.19 -9.96
CA ALA A 308 54.45 -29.47 -10.61
C ALA A 308 55.62 -29.17 -9.63
N ALA A 309 55.31 -28.92 -8.35
CA ALA A 309 56.31 -28.71 -7.32
C ALA A 309 57.05 -30.01 -6.97
N THR A 310 56.32 -31.14 -6.81
CA THR A 310 56.93 -32.46 -6.60
C THR A 310 57.81 -32.87 -7.79
N ALA A 311 57.34 -32.73 -9.01
CA ALA A 311 58.14 -33.05 -10.19
C ALA A 311 59.43 -32.20 -10.28
N LYS A 312 59.40 -30.90 -9.92
CA LYS A 312 60.58 -30.05 -9.85
C LYS A 312 61.54 -30.51 -8.74
N LEU A 313 61.00 -30.91 -7.58
CA LEU A 313 61.79 -31.41 -6.47
C LEU A 313 62.48 -32.70 -6.86
N ASP A 314 61.75 -33.65 -7.44
CA ASP A 314 62.29 -34.93 -7.89
C ASP A 314 63.39 -34.74 -8.95
N ALA A 315 63.19 -33.88 -9.95
CA ALA A 315 64.20 -33.55 -10.95
C ALA A 315 65.44 -32.87 -10.34
N ALA A 316 65.27 -31.99 -9.35
CA ALA A 316 66.37 -31.38 -8.61
C ALA A 316 67.17 -32.40 -7.76
N LEU A 317 66.49 -33.33 -7.10
CA LEU A 317 67.08 -34.41 -6.33
C LEU A 317 67.87 -35.38 -7.25
N GLU A 318 67.28 -35.73 -8.39
CA GLU A 318 67.94 -36.57 -9.38
C GLU A 318 69.24 -35.91 -9.90
N LYS A 319 69.14 -34.61 -10.29
CA LYS A 319 70.32 -33.83 -10.73
C LYS A 319 71.37 -33.73 -9.62
N ALA A 320 70.99 -33.45 -8.38
CA ALA A 320 71.90 -33.39 -7.25
C ALA A 320 72.60 -34.76 -6.97
N SER A 321 71.81 -35.86 -7.06
CA SER A 321 72.33 -37.20 -6.93
C SER A 321 73.36 -37.56 -8.03
N GLN A 322 73.11 -37.15 -9.28
CA GLN A 322 74.00 -37.31 -10.44
C GLN A 322 75.25 -36.52 -10.22
N GLU A 323 75.15 -35.21 -9.90
CA GLU A 323 76.28 -34.34 -9.62
C GLU A 323 77.13 -34.90 -8.45
N LYS A 324 76.58 -35.47 -7.43
CA LYS A 324 77.26 -36.11 -6.33
C LYS A 324 77.99 -37.40 -6.79
N ALA A 325 77.30 -38.23 -7.59
CA ALA A 325 77.90 -39.43 -8.15
C ALA A 325 79.10 -39.09 -9.05
N ASP A 326 78.98 -38.10 -9.93
CA ASP A 326 80.03 -37.63 -10.81
C ASP A 326 81.24 -37.03 -10.01
N ALA A 327 80.95 -36.28 -8.94
CA ALA A 327 81.98 -35.75 -8.06
C ALA A 327 82.75 -36.86 -7.29
N ILE A 328 82.02 -37.89 -6.82
CA ILE A 328 82.60 -39.06 -6.16
C ILE A 328 83.49 -39.81 -7.18
N ASP A 329 82.97 -40.08 -8.38
CA ASP A 329 83.75 -40.80 -9.45
C ASP A 329 85.04 -40.03 -9.84
N LYS A 330 84.87 -38.69 -9.93
CA LYS A 330 86.07 -37.82 -10.20
C LYS A 330 87.03 -37.91 -9.01
N ALA A 331 86.59 -37.79 -7.77
CA ALA A 331 87.47 -37.85 -6.61
C ALA A 331 88.16 -39.21 -6.46
N VAL A 332 87.41 -40.31 -6.73
CA VAL A 332 88.00 -41.67 -6.78
C VAL A 332 89.08 -41.80 -7.86
N LYS A 333 88.83 -41.28 -9.11
CA LYS A 333 89.78 -41.30 -10.15
C LYS A 333 91.06 -40.46 -9.83
N GLU A 334 90.91 -39.30 -9.24
CA GLU A 334 91.98 -38.44 -8.78
C GLU A 334 92.77 -39.14 -7.64
N ALA A 335 92.11 -39.77 -6.68
CA ALA A 335 92.80 -40.53 -5.60
C ALA A 335 93.55 -41.73 -6.13
N LEU A 336 92.99 -42.50 -7.07
CA LEU A 336 93.68 -43.63 -7.73
C LEU A 336 94.82 -43.17 -8.57
N ALA A 337 94.70 -42.03 -9.29
CA ALA A 337 95.82 -41.47 -10.04
C ALA A 337 96.94 -40.96 -9.14
N ALA A 338 96.63 -40.35 -8.01
CA ALA A 338 97.60 -39.95 -6.98
C ALA A 338 98.31 -41.15 -6.34
N GLU A 339 97.57 -42.22 -6.07
CA GLU A 339 98.15 -43.46 -5.54
C GLU A 339 99.02 -44.15 -6.58
N ALA A 340 98.65 -44.19 -7.86
CA ALA A 340 99.49 -44.76 -8.93
C ALA A 340 100.76 -43.95 -9.07
N LYS A 341 100.66 -42.61 -9.03
CA LYS A 341 101.89 -41.75 -9.09
C LYS A 341 102.81 -41.96 -7.87
N ALA A 342 102.22 -42.06 -6.69
CA ALA A 342 103.02 -42.37 -5.46
C ALA A 342 103.67 -43.76 -5.53
N ARG A 343 103.03 -44.79 -6.14
CA ARG A 343 103.62 -46.05 -6.45
C ARG A 343 104.74 -46.02 -7.41
N ASP A 344 104.55 -45.28 -8.49
CA ASP A 344 105.62 -45.07 -9.53
C ASP A 344 106.83 -44.31 -8.95
N GLU A 345 106.60 -43.29 -8.12
CA GLU A 345 107.62 -42.57 -7.38
C GLU A 345 108.35 -43.45 -6.37
N ALA A 346 107.61 -44.35 -5.63
CA ALA A 346 108.22 -45.30 -4.72
C ALA A 346 109.06 -46.38 -5.48
N ALA A 347 108.58 -46.82 -6.65
CA ALA A 347 109.28 -47.78 -7.49
C ALA A 347 110.54 -47.11 -8.10
N ALA A 348 110.52 -45.86 -8.46
CA ALA A 348 111.69 -45.12 -8.94
C ALA A 348 112.72 -44.89 -7.83
N ALA A 349 112.28 -44.69 -6.60
CA ALA A 349 113.20 -44.57 -5.45
C ALA A 349 113.94 -45.88 -5.07
N GLN A 350 113.35 -47.03 -5.44
CA GLN A 350 114.00 -48.38 -5.25
C GLN A 350 114.86 -48.81 -6.40
N ALA A 351 114.95 -48.08 -7.46
CA ALA A 351 115.76 -48.35 -8.69
C ALA A 351 117.06 -47.57 -8.77
N THR A 352 117.70 -47.05 -7.71
CA THR A 352 119.03 -46.47 -7.74
C THR A 352 120.04 -47.58 -7.49
N PRO A 353 120.99 -47.76 -8.39
CA PRO A 353 121.97 -48.90 -8.35
C PRO A 353 123.01 -48.74 -7.23
N GLN A 354 123.30 -49.77 -6.56
CA GLN A 354 124.61 -50.07 -5.84
C GLN A 354 125.63 -50.26 -6.91
N GLU A 355 126.48 -49.30 -7.13
CA GLU A 355 127.80 -49.52 -7.77
C GLU A 355 128.89 -48.76 -7.02
N ALA A 356 130.03 -49.50 -6.83
CA ALA A 356 131.30 -49.15 -6.35
C ALA A 356 131.64 -49.02 -4.84
N ALA A 357 132.02 -50.12 -4.30
CA ALA A 357 133.15 -50.21 -3.33
C ALA A 357 133.77 -51.57 -3.45
N ASP A 358 134.66 -51.68 -4.33
CA ASP A 358 135.76 -52.65 -4.28
C ASP A 358 137.01 -51.99 -4.89
N GLU A 359 138.02 -51.98 -4.15
CA GLU A 359 139.46 -51.74 -4.33
C GLU A 359 139.96 -50.72 -3.30
N ASP A 360 140.66 -50.98 -2.38
CA ASP A 360 142.01 -51.55 -2.32
C ASP A 360 142.42 -51.98 -0.90
N GLU A 361 142.91 -53.17 -0.84
CA GLU A 361 143.77 -53.68 0.22
C GLU A 361 145.06 -54.04 -0.48
N HIS A 362 146.09 -53.42 -0.16
CA HIS A 362 147.50 -53.84 -0.08
C HIS A 362 148.50 -52.66 -0.12
N THR A 363 149.08 -52.46 0.91
CA THR A 363 150.37 -52.54 1.49
C THR A 363 150.59 -51.62 2.64
#